data_04f4f90a0ea3baed86897ecfcd56cb1f
#
_entry.id   04f4f90a0ea3baed86897ecfcd56cb1f
#
_cell.length_a   1.000
_cell.length_b   1.000
_cell.length_c   1.000
_cell.angle_alpha   90.00
_cell.angle_beta   90.00
_cell.angle_gamma   90.00
#
_symmetry.space_group_name_H-M   'P 1'
#
loop_
_entity.id
_entity.type
_entity.pdbx_description
1 polymer ?
#
loop_
_entity_poly.entity_id
_entity_poly.type
_entity_poly.pdbx_seq_one_letter_code
_entity_poly.pdbx_strand_id
1 'polypeptide(L)'
;MALQIPLNWMRDFVDWSLADDELAERLTIAGLEVEAIEPMGKSWGELCFVAEIAAVEKHPDADALSLVTVQYGAGQPLTVVTGAPNVREFEAGLPEPAPKVALAVVGAMLVDAYTEGHPLKQLKPSKIRGIRSEGMICSELELGIGEAHEGILLLPPGAPTGTLLKDYLGDTVLHFDIK
;
A
#
# COMPACT_ATOMS: atom_id res chain seq x y z
N MET A 1 -6.93 -21.54 15.48
CA MET A 1 -6.88 -20.84 14.17
C MET A 1 -7.20 -19.38 14.45
N ALA A 2 -6.28 -18.48 14.21
CA ALA A 2 -6.53 -17.04 14.43
C ALA A 2 -7.47 -16.50 13.33
N LEU A 3 -8.55 -15.85 13.72
CA LEU A 3 -9.41 -15.10 12.82
C LEU A 3 -9.00 -13.64 12.87
N GLN A 4 -8.76 -13.03 11.72
CA GLN A 4 -8.42 -11.62 11.58
C GLN A 4 -9.61 -10.88 10.96
N ILE A 5 -10.09 -9.84 11.62
CA ILE A 5 -11.25 -9.06 11.16
C ILE A 5 -10.88 -7.57 11.10
N PRO A 6 -10.88 -6.98 9.90
CA PRO A 6 -10.72 -5.53 9.74
C PRO A 6 -11.95 -4.79 10.28
N LEU A 7 -11.76 -3.73 11.05
CA LEU A 7 -12.85 -2.97 11.65
C LEU A 7 -13.69 -2.22 10.60
N ASN A 8 -13.07 -1.73 9.53
CA ASN A 8 -13.80 -1.09 8.44
C ASN A 8 -14.78 -2.06 7.77
N TRP A 9 -14.40 -3.34 7.61
CA TRP A 9 -15.32 -4.36 7.12
C TRP A 9 -16.49 -4.62 8.09
N MET A 10 -16.23 -4.60 9.40
CA MET A 10 -17.32 -4.75 10.40
C MET A 10 -18.30 -3.57 10.34
N ARG A 11 -17.83 -2.36 10.04
CA ARG A 11 -18.67 -1.14 9.93
C ARG A 11 -19.70 -1.22 8.80
N ASP A 12 -19.49 -2.08 7.80
CA ASP A 12 -20.48 -2.33 6.75
C ASP A 12 -21.75 -3.02 7.29
N PHE A 13 -21.66 -3.64 8.49
CA PHE A 13 -22.75 -4.41 9.07
C PHE A 13 -23.31 -3.79 10.36
N VAL A 14 -22.47 -3.08 11.11
CA VAL A 14 -22.84 -2.55 12.45
C VAL A 14 -22.15 -1.21 12.68
N ASP A 15 -22.92 -0.22 13.10
CA ASP A 15 -22.41 1.08 13.55
C ASP A 15 -22.05 1.05 15.04
N TRP A 16 -20.90 1.61 15.39
CA TRP A 16 -20.50 1.86 16.78
C TRP A 16 -19.68 3.15 16.89
N SER A 17 -19.68 3.72 18.10
CA SER A 17 -18.92 4.93 18.46
C SER A 17 -17.83 4.68 19.49
N LEU A 18 -17.54 3.40 19.80
CA LEU A 18 -16.51 3.00 20.74
C LEU A 18 -15.12 3.20 20.14
N ALA A 19 -14.14 3.47 20.98
CA ALA A 19 -12.74 3.33 20.59
C ALA A 19 -12.39 1.86 20.33
N ASP A 20 -11.37 1.60 19.52
CA ASP A 20 -11.04 0.23 19.08
C ASP A 20 -10.66 -0.69 20.24
N ASP A 21 -9.95 -0.17 21.24
CA ASP A 21 -9.61 -0.87 22.48
C ASP A 21 -10.84 -1.18 23.35
N GLU A 22 -11.78 -0.24 23.49
CA GLU A 22 -13.03 -0.45 24.20
C GLU A 22 -13.92 -1.49 23.49
N LEU A 23 -13.96 -1.46 22.16
CA LEU A 23 -14.67 -2.47 21.37
C LEU A 23 -14.08 -3.86 21.59
N ALA A 24 -12.76 -3.99 21.54
CA ALA A 24 -12.07 -5.25 21.77
C ALA A 24 -12.32 -5.83 23.18
N GLU A 25 -12.32 -4.97 24.19
CA GLU A 25 -12.64 -5.34 25.56
C GLU A 25 -14.09 -5.87 25.68
N ARG A 26 -15.05 -5.17 25.07
CA ARG A 26 -16.47 -5.58 25.11
C ARG A 26 -16.69 -6.90 24.39
N LEU A 27 -16.03 -7.10 23.24
CA LEU A 27 -16.10 -8.38 22.49
C LEU A 27 -15.53 -9.52 23.34
N THR A 28 -14.41 -9.29 24.02
CA THR A 28 -13.80 -10.29 24.93
C THR A 28 -14.72 -10.65 26.09
N ILE A 29 -15.33 -9.64 26.73
CA ILE A 29 -16.31 -9.84 27.83
C ILE A 29 -17.54 -10.61 27.30
N ALA A 30 -17.95 -10.37 26.06
CA ALA A 30 -19.06 -11.08 25.42
C ALA A 30 -18.73 -12.53 25.00
N GLY A 31 -17.48 -12.98 25.18
CA GLY A 31 -17.01 -14.33 24.89
C GLY A 31 -16.29 -14.48 23.55
N LEU A 32 -16.00 -13.40 22.86
CA LEU A 32 -15.18 -13.33 21.65
C LEU A 32 -13.79 -12.81 22.03
N GLU A 33 -12.89 -13.70 22.44
CA GLU A 33 -11.56 -13.34 22.96
C GLU A 33 -10.72 -12.64 21.86
N VAL A 34 -10.46 -11.33 22.04
CA VAL A 34 -9.57 -10.54 21.20
C VAL A 34 -8.16 -10.64 21.76
N GLU A 35 -7.26 -11.30 21.02
CA GLU A 35 -5.86 -11.51 21.44
C GLU A 35 -4.97 -10.31 21.12
N ALA A 36 -5.24 -9.63 20.00
CA ALA A 36 -4.46 -8.47 19.58
C ALA A 36 -5.29 -7.48 18.76
N ILE A 37 -4.86 -6.22 18.82
CA ILE A 37 -5.37 -5.10 18.03
C ILE A 37 -4.20 -4.61 17.19
N GLU A 38 -4.28 -4.75 15.86
CA GLU A 38 -3.21 -4.38 14.95
C GLU A 38 -3.63 -3.22 14.05
N PRO A 39 -3.03 -2.03 14.18
CA PRO A 39 -3.29 -0.93 13.28
C PRO A 39 -2.57 -1.14 11.95
N MET A 40 -3.31 -1.44 10.90
CA MET A 40 -2.82 -1.56 9.53
C MET A 40 -2.47 -0.19 8.95
N GLY A 41 -1.31 -0.09 8.31
CA GLY A 41 -0.85 1.16 7.69
C GLY A 41 -0.11 2.11 8.63
N LYS A 42 0.08 1.76 9.90
CA LYS A 42 0.84 2.59 10.87
C LYS A 42 2.28 2.86 10.42
N SER A 43 2.93 1.89 9.78
CA SER A 43 4.30 2.01 9.28
C SER A 43 4.43 2.97 8.08
N TRP A 44 3.35 3.22 7.34
CA TRP A 44 3.38 4.07 6.15
C TRP A 44 3.57 5.55 6.48
N GLY A 45 3.16 5.98 7.69
CA GLY A 45 3.29 7.36 8.16
C GLY A 45 2.64 8.37 7.21
N GLU A 46 3.36 9.45 6.93
CA GLU A 46 2.95 10.53 6.01
C GLU A 46 3.75 10.49 4.70
N LEU A 47 4.34 9.33 4.37
CA LEU A 47 5.23 9.16 3.23
C LEU A 47 4.69 8.16 2.19
N CYS A 48 3.46 7.67 2.39
CA CYS A 48 2.76 6.85 1.40
C CYS A 48 1.46 7.55 0.98
N PHE A 49 1.18 7.55 -0.33
CA PHE A 49 0.10 8.32 -0.95
C PHE A 49 -0.69 7.47 -1.94
N VAL A 50 -1.94 7.84 -2.15
CA VAL A 50 -2.68 7.49 -3.35
C VAL A 50 -2.12 8.32 -4.49
N ALA A 51 -1.60 7.68 -5.53
CA ALA A 51 -1.06 8.35 -6.71
C ALA A 51 -1.79 7.92 -7.99
N GLU A 52 -1.71 8.75 -9.00
CA GLU A 52 -2.23 8.47 -10.34
C GLU A 52 -1.08 8.31 -11.32
N ILE A 53 -1.12 7.28 -12.15
CA ILE A 53 -0.14 7.10 -13.23
C ILE A 53 -0.42 8.11 -14.34
N ALA A 54 0.55 8.98 -14.61
CA ALA A 54 0.49 9.99 -15.66
C ALA A 54 1.15 9.54 -16.97
N ALA A 55 2.19 8.69 -16.89
CA ALA A 55 2.85 8.10 -18.04
C ALA A 55 3.60 6.82 -17.64
N VAL A 56 3.73 5.90 -18.59
CA VAL A 56 4.60 4.72 -18.49
C VAL A 56 5.44 4.62 -19.75
N GLU A 57 6.76 4.54 -19.58
CA GLU A 57 7.73 4.44 -20.65
C GLU A 57 8.68 3.27 -20.41
N LYS A 58 9.20 2.67 -21.46
CA LYS A 58 10.25 1.66 -21.35
C LYS A 58 11.54 2.26 -20.82
N HIS A 59 12.22 1.51 -19.97
CA HIS A 59 13.55 1.92 -19.54
C HIS A 59 14.54 1.83 -20.72
N PRO A 60 15.36 2.88 -21.01
CA PRO A 60 16.23 2.90 -22.19
C PRO A 60 17.29 1.80 -22.19
N ASP A 61 17.77 1.37 -21.01
CA ASP A 61 18.89 0.43 -20.86
C ASP A 61 18.49 -0.88 -20.17
N ALA A 62 17.18 -1.19 -20.07
CA ALA A 62 16.70 -2.41 -19.39
C ALA A 62 15.31 -2.83 -19.84
N ASP A 63 15.21 -3.88 -20.66
CA ASP A 63 13.94 -4.39 -21.21
C ASP A 63 12.95 -4.87 -20.13
N ALA A 64 13.44 -5.19 -18.93
CA ALA A 64 12.63 -5.68 -17.83
C ALA A 64 12.11 -4.57 -16.90
N LEU A 65 12.45 -3.31 -17.17
CA LEU A 65 12.09 -2.17 -16.33
C LEU A 65 11.26 -1.15 -17.09
N SER A 66 10.35 -0.49 -16.36
CA SER A 66 9.56 0.64 -16.86
C SER A 66 9.82 1.88 -16.00
N LEU A 67 9.73 3.05 -16.64
CA LEU A 67 9.71 4.36 -16.01
C LEU A 67 8.26 4.76 -15.85
N VAL A 68 7.84 5.01 -14.62
CA VAL A 68 6.45 5.39 -14.31
C VAL A 68 6.46 6.79 -13.74
N THR A 69 5.79 7.70 -14.41
CA THR A 69 5.56 9.06 -13.90
C THR A 69 4.21 9.09 -13.20
N VAL A 70 4.22 9.51 -11.92
CA VAL A 70 3.03 9.56 -11.07
C VAL A 70 2.76 10.96 -10.55
N GLN A 71 1.47 11.29 -10.40
CA GLN A 71 0.95 12.47 -9.71
C GLN A 71 0.46 12.06 -8.32
N TYR A 72 0.84 12.78 -7.26
CA TYR A 72 0.44 12.46 -5.88
C TYR A 72 0.16 13.70 -5.01
N GLY A 73 -0.16 14.82 -5.66
CA GLY A 73 -0.55 16.05 -4.97
C GLY A 73 0.61 16.98 -4.56
N ALA A 74 1.88 16.58 -4.77
CA ALA A 74 3.05 17.39 -4.37
C ALA A 74 3.44 18.51 -5.37
N GLY A 75 2.59 18.79 -6.35
CA GLY A 75 2.79 19.84 -7.35
C GLY A 75 3.74 19.48 -8.50
N GLN A 76 4.73 18.62 -8.28
CA GLN A 76 5.61 18.06 -9.31
C GLN A 76 5.38 16.55 -9.41
N PRO A 77 5.29 16.00 -10.63
CA PRO A 77 5.23 14.55 -10.80
C PRO A 77 6.53 13.89 -10.36
N LEU A 78 6.43 12.65 -9.92
CA LEU A 78 7.57 11.83 -9.54
C LEU A 78 7.75 10.69 -10.54
N THR A 79 8.99 10.47 -11.01
CA THR A 79 9.31 9.31 -11.83
C THR A 79 9.94 8.22 -10.96
N VAL A 80 9.39 7.02 -11.04
CA VAL A 80 9.90 5.82 -10.36
C VAL A 80 10.25 4.76 -11.38
N VAL A 81 11.24 3.92 -11.04
CA VAL A 81 11.65 2.78 -11.85
C VAL A 81 11.07 1.51 -11.22
N THR A 82 10.38 0.71 -12.00
CA THR A 82 9.77 -0.54 -11.54
C THR A 82 10.00 -1.69 -12.51
N GLY A 83 10.09 -2.91 -11.99
CA GLY A 83 10.10 -4.16 -12.76
C GLY A 83 8.75 -4.89 -12.74
N ALA A 84 7.71 -4.29 -12.15
CA ALA A 84 6.41 -4.93 -12.01
C ALA A 84 5.77 -5.26 -13.37
N PRO A 85 5.38 -6.51 -13.62
CA PRO A 85 4.89 -6.93 -14.94
C PRO A 85 3.56 -6.27 -15.31
N ASN A 86 2.67 -6.02 -14.34
CA ASN A 86 1.37 -5.40 -14.58
C ASN A 86 1.43 -3.91 -14.95
N VAL A 87 2.59 -3.26 -14.79
CA VAL A 87 2.81 -1.88 -15.26
C VAL A 87 3.08 -1.83 -16.75
N ARG A 88 3.70 -2.87 -17.31
CA ARG A 88 4.08 -2.91 -18.74
C ARG A 88 2.89 -2.86 -19.70
N GLU A 89 1.72 -3.30 -19.24
CA GLU A 89 0.49 -3.20 -20.01
C GLU A 89 0.16 -1.76 -20.39
N PHE A 90 0.60 -0.81 -19.55
CA PHE A 90 0.37 0.62 -19.75
C PHE A 90 1.40 1.31 -20.65
N GLU A 91 2.47 0.62 -21.08
CA GLU A 91 3.45 1.17 -22.03
C GLU A 91 2.85 1.44 -23.42
N ALA A 92 1.77 0.74 -23.77
CA ALA A 92 1.04 0.95 -25.02
C ALA A 92 0.03 2.12 -24.95
N GLY A 93 -0.20 2.66 -23.77
CA GLY A 93 -1.14 3.73 -23.48
C GLY A 93 -1.88 3.49 -22.17
N LEU A 94 -2.24 4.56 -21.49
CA LEU A 94 -3.02 4.49 -20.24
C LEU A 94 -4.51 4.31 -20.56
N PRO A 95 -5.23 3.51 -19.75
CA PRO A 95 -6.69 3.46 -19.84
C PRO A 95 -7.33 4.75 -19.31
N GLU A 96 -8.61 4.93 -19.61
CA GLU A 96 -9.46 5.96 -19.02
C GLU A 96 -10.51 5.28 -18.10
N PRO A 97 -10.56 5.62 -16.80
CA PRO A 97 -9.70 6.56 -16.07
C PRO A 97 -8.27 6.04 -15.85
N ALA A 98 -7.32 6.97 -15.64
CA ALA A 98 -5.93 6.64 -15.39
C ALA A 98 -5.77 5.78 -14.12
N PRO A 99 -4.86 4.79 -14.11
CA PRO A 99 -4.70 3.87 -12.99
C PRO A 99 -4.26 4.57 -11.72
N LYS A 100 -4.85 4.19 -10.59
CA LYS A 100 -4.47 4.62 -9.26
C LYS A 100 -3.60 3.57 -8.60
N VAL A 101 -2.59 4.01 -7.86
CA VAL A 101 -1.56 3.16 -7.26
C VAL A 101 -1.17 3.65 -5.87
N ALA A 102 -0.59 2.76 -5.07
CA ALA A 102 0.04 3.09 -3.81
C ALA A 102 1.48 3.52 -4.04
N LEU A 103 1.80 4.78 -3.78
CA LEU A 103 3.14 5.36 -3.91
C LEU A 103 3.76 5.55 -2.54
N ALA A 104 4.99 5.07 -2.35
CA ALA A 104 5.85 5.43 -1.24
C ALA A 104 6.97 6.37 -1.72
N VAL A 105 7.20 7.47 -1.01
CA VAL A 105 8.32 8.36 -1.25
C VAL A 105 9.50 8.01 -0.35
N VAL A 106 10.69 8.54 -0.67
CA VAL A 106 11.92 8.32 0.09
C VAL A 106 11.68 8.61 1.58
N GLY A 107 12.13 7.69 2.44
CA GLY A 107 11.94 7.75 3.89
C GLY A 107 10.81 6.86 4.42
N ALA A 108 9.87 6.43 3.57
CA ALA A 108 8.78 5.53 3.96
C ALA A 108 9.32 4.20 4.50
N MET A 109 8.63 3.63 5.48
CA MET A 109 8.92 2.31 6.03
C MET A 109 8.04 1.27 5.36
N LEU A 110 8.64 0.34 4.64
CA LEU A 110 7.96 -0.70 3.87
C LEU A 110 8.51 -2.08 4.25
N VAL A 111 7.75 -3.11 3.96
CA VAL A 111 8.19 -4.49 4.10
C VAL A 111 9.19 -4.81 2.99
N ASP A 112 10.35 -5.38 3.35
CA ASP A 112 11.33 -5.88 2.37
C ASP A 112 10.87 -7.24 1.83
N ALA A 113 10.28 -7.25 0.64
CA ALA A 113 9.75 -8.45 -0.01
C ALA A 113 10.81 -9.50 -0.36
N TYR A 114 12.09 -9.10 -0.43
CA TYR A 114 13.19 -9.95 -0.89
C TYR A 114 14.06 -10.51 0.24
N THR A 115 13.87 -10.04 1.46
CA THR A 115 14.61 -10.52 2.63
C THR A 115 13.77 -11.52 3.42
N GLU A 116 14.35 -12.66 3.80
CA GLU A 116 13.67 -13.67 4.63
C GLU A 116 13.14 -13.05 5.93
N GLY A 117 11.92 -13.39 6.30
CA GLY A 117 11.21 -12.82 7.45
C GLY A 117 10.61 -11.43 7.19
N HIS A 118 10.72 -10.91 5.99
CA HIS A 118 10.07 -9.67 5.54
C HIS A 118 10.16 -8.50 6.53
N PRO A 119 11.39 -8.09 6.95
CA PRO A 119 11.56 -7.00 7.92
C PRO A 119 11.14 -5.66 7.32
N LEU A 120 10.75 -4.72 8.20
CA LEU A 120 10.53 -3.34 7.79
C LEU A 120 11.87 -2.68 7.40
N LYS A 121 11.86 -1.99 6.27
CA LYS A 121 13.02 -1.30 5.72
C LYS A 121 12.66 0.09 5.23
N GLN A 122 13.52 1.05 5.51
CA GLN A 122 13.33 2.41 5.03
C GLN A 122 13.66 2.52 3.54
N LEU A 123 12.73 3.07 2.76
CA LEU A 123 12.94 3.36 1.35
C LEU A 123 14.00 4.45 1.19
N LYS A 124 15.06 4.13 0.45
CA LYS A 124 16.16 5.05 0.14
C LYS A 124 16.12 5.44 -1.34
N PRO A 125 16.61 6.64 -1.70
CA PRO A 125 16.77 6.98 -3.10
C PRO A 125 17.74 5.99 -3.76
N SER A 126 17.39 5.54 -4.95
CA SER A 126 18.20 4.59 -5.70
C SER A 126 18.50 5.11 -7.10
N LYS A 127 19.58 4.62 -7.68
CA LYS A 127 19.90 4.83 -9.09
C LYS A 127 19.88 3.48 -9.80
N ILE A 128 18.84 3.25 -10.59
CA ILE A 128 18.59 1.97 -11.27
C ILE A 128 18.94 2.14 -12.73
N ARG A 129 19.97 1.42 -13.19
CA ARG A 129 20.48 1.51 -14.58
C ARG A 129 20.66 2.94 -15.08
N GLY A 130 21.23 3.82 -14.24
CA GLY A 130 21.49 5.22 -14.62
C GLY A 130 20.36 6.22 -14.31
N ILE A 131 19.14 5.77 -14.07
CA ILE A 131 17.99 6.62 -13.78
C ILE A 131 17.74 6.68 -12.27
N ARG A 132 17.53 7.89 -11.75
CA ARG A 132 17.22 8.13 -10.33
C ARG A 132 15.76 7.80 -10.05
N SER A 133 15.53 7.00 -9.04
CA SER A 133 14.21 6.68 -8.50
C SER A 133 14.13 7.19 -7.07
N GLU A 134 13.21 8.11 -6.79
CA GLU A 134 13.02 8.73 -5.46
C GLU A 134 11.71 8.30 -4.81
N GLY A 135 11.15 7.22 -5.28
CA GLY A 135 9.93 6.61 -4.77
C GLY A 135 9.81 5.18 -5.24
N MET A 136 8.75 4.54 -4.81
CA MET A 136 8.37 3.18 -5.19
C MET A 136 6.85 3.06 -5.30
N ILE A 137 6.38 2.45 -6.36
CA ILE A 137 4.99 2.02 -6.47
C ILE A 137 4.94 0.63 -5.83
N CYS A 138 4.12 0.48 -4.79
CA CYS A 138 4.15 -0.66 -3.90
C CYS A 138 3.22 -1.80 -4.33
N SER A 139 3.64 -3.02 -4.03
CA SER A 139 2.81 -4.23 -4.00
C SER A 139 2.08 -4.35 -2.66
N GLU A 140 1.16 -5.32 -2.54
CA GLU A 140 0.50 -5.65 -1.27
C GLU A 140 1.48 -6.07 -0.19
N LEU A 141 2.47 -6.91 -0.53
CA LEU A 141 3.48 -7.39 0.42
C LEU A 141 4.35 -6.24 0.94
N GLU A 142 4.79 -5.33 0.08
CA GLU A 142 5.60 -4.18 0.49
C GLU A 142 4.85 -3.23 1.42
N LEU A 143 3.53 -3.17 1.30
CA LEU A 143 2.65 -2.45 2.21
C LEU A 143 2.32 -3.24 3.49
N GLY A 144 2.58 -4.54 3.52
CA GLY A 144 2.22 -5.43 4.64
C GLY A 144 0.72 -5.70 4.77
N ILE A 145 -0.03 -5.64 3.65
CA ILE A 145 -1.49 -5.88 3.62
C ILE A 145 -1.89 -7.15 2.89
N GLY A 146 -0.93 -7.87 2.32
CA GLY A 146 -1.12 -9.11 1.60
C GLY A 146 0.19 -9.80 1.26
N GLU A 147 0.13 -10.90 0.54
CA GLU A 147 1.30 -11.70 0.15
C GLU A 147 1.74 -11.46 -1.30
N ALA A 148 0.94 -10.77 -2.11
CA ALA A 148 1.24 -10.52 -3.51
C ALA A 148 2.37 -9.49 -3.67
N HIS A 149 3.43 -9.86 -4.41
CA HIS A 149 4.60 -9.00 -4.65
C HIS A 149 5.09 -8.99 -6.11
N GLU A 150 4.50 -9.77 -6.99
CA GLU A 150 4.92 -9.84 -8.40
C GLU A 150 4.50 -8.61 -9.22
N GLY A 151 3.49 -7.86 -8.75
CA GLY A 151 2.98 -6.66 -9.38
C GLY A 151 2.71 -5.55 -8.38
N ILE A 152 2.46 -4.35 -8.90
CA ILE A 152 2.01 -3.23 -8.05
C ILE A 152 0.54 -3.39 -7.66
N LEU A 153 0.19 -2.81 -6.49
CA LEU A 153 -1.20 -2.68 -6.06
C LEU A 153 -1.92 -1.60 -6.90
N LEU A 154 -2.94 -2.02 -7.65
CA LEU A 154 -3.85 -1.12 -8.33
C LEU A 154 -5.02 -0.78 -7.39
N LEU A 155 -5.23 0.50 -7.18
CA LEU A 155 -6.34 1.01 -6.36
C LEU A 155 -7.60 1.23 -7.22
N PRO A 156 -8.79 1.26 -6.63
CA PRO A 156 -10.01 1.61 -7.34
C PRO A 156 -9.89 2.96 -8.07
N PRO A 157 -10.50 3.12 -9.26
CA PRO A 157 -10.40 4.36 -10.04
C PRO A 157 -10.86 5.62 -9.31
N GLY A 158 -11.77 5.47 -8.34
CA GLY A 158 -12.25 6.58 -7.50
C GLY A 158 -11.34 6.96 -6.33
N ALA A 159 -10.20 6.30 -6.15
CA ALA A 159 -9.25 6.63 -5.08
C ALA A 159 -8.73 8.07 -5.23
N PRO A 160 -8.84 8.93 -4.19
CA PRO A 160 -8.53 10.35 -4.30
C PRO A 160 -7.01 10.57 -4.34
N THR A 161 -6.48 10.98 -5.49
CA THR A 161 -5.05 11.28 -5.68
C THR A 161 -4.56 12.32 -4.69
N GLY A 162 -3.41 12.06 -4.07
CA GLY A 162 -2.78 12.94 -3.08
C GLY A 162 -3.20 12.67 -1.62
N THR A 163 -4.18 11.81 -1.40
CA THR A 163 -4.55 11.38 -0.04
C THR A 163 -3.44 10.51 0.55
N LEU A 164 -3.17 10.66 1.84
CA LEU A 164 -2.28 9.75 2.55
C LEU A 164 -2.84 8.32 2.50
N LEU A 165 -1.98 7.37 2.20
CA LEU A 165 -2.41 5.98 2.04
C LEU A 165 -3.00 5.39 3.32
N LYS A 166 -2.48 5.81 4.50
CA LYS A 166 -3.02 5.43 5.81
C LYS A 166 -4.46 5.90 6.03
N ASP A 167 -4.85 7.03 5.44
CA ASP A 167 -6.20 7.59 5.56
C ASP A 167 -7.17 6.94 4.55
N TYR A 168 -6.65 6.32 3.49
CA TYR A 168 -7.43 5.68 2.45
C TYR A 168 -7.56 4.16 2.65
N LEU A 169 -6.46 3.46 2.96
CA LEU A 169 -6.40 2.00 3.16
C LEU A 169 -6.14 1.60 4.61
N GLY A 170 -5.80 2.56 5.48
CA GLY A 170 -5.54 2.24 6.89
C GLY A 170 -6.78 1.67 7.57
N ASP A 171 -6.56 0.69 8.45
CA ASP A 171 -7.60 0.02 9.22
C ASP A 171 -7.05 -0.41 10.58
N THR A 172 -7.91 -0.90 11.43
CA THR A 172 -7.56 -1.66 12.63
C THR A 172 -8.03 -3.10 12.45
N VAL A 173 -7.15 -4.06 12.63
CA VAL A 173 -7.46 -5.48 12.53
C VAL A 173 -7.52 -6.09 13.92
N LEU A 174 -8.65 -6.72 14.25
CA LEU A 174 -8.79 -7.51 15.46
C LEU A 174 -8.41 -8.96 15.20
N HIS A 175 -7.56 -9.52 16.06
CA HIS A 175 -7.17 -10.92 16.04
C HIS A 175 -7.94 -11.66 17.12
N PHE A 176 -8.64 -12.74 16.73
CA PHE A 176 -9.45 -13.56 17.63
C PHE A 176 -8.84 -14.95 17.78
N ASP A 177 -8.78 -15.45 19.03
CA ASP A 177 -8.56 -16.88 19.26
C ASP A 177 -9.89 -17.64 19.14
N ILE A 178 -9.98 -18.45 18.09
CA ILE A 178 -11.11 -19.36 17.90
C ILE A 178 -10.69 -20.75 18.41
N LYS A 179 -11.14 -21.06 19.62
CA LYS A 179 -10.99 -22.39 20.24
C LYS A 179 -11.99 -23.39 19.70
#